data_3ccd3c2c61a2ba0bd084357f7e541e9f
#
_entry.id   3ccd3c2c61a2ba0bd084357f7e541e9f
#
_cell.length_a   1.000
_cell.length_b   1.000
_cell.length_c   1.000
_cell.angle_alpha   90.00
_cell.angle_beta   90.00
_cell.angle_gamma   90.00
#
_symmetry.space_group_name_H-M   'P 1'
#
loop_
_entity.id
_entity.type
_entity.pdbx_description
1 polymer ?
#
loop_
_entity_poly.entity_id
_entity_poly.type
_entity_poly.pdbx_seq_one_letter_code
_entity_poly.pdbx_strand_id
1 'polypeptide(L)'
;MNGLSVAGMAVGATIALPEMLKRNYDKRMISGVVQAGSSLGILIPPSVVLVLYGMIARQPVSKLWLAGLIPGLIMATLFILYIYIRCRLQPELGPVLPEKERKMPLIDKIKLLRAGIIPFAIFFVMTGLFIMGIASLVECSAVGALAATVAAWSKGRLNLKVIEDVCKKTLGVSCMFMWIILAALCFGAVFDGIGASKAIESLFIERWNLSPWGVLIMMQLSYILMGMFLDDTAMLVIVAPLYVPLIIALGFDPIWYGVLYTITCQIAYMTPPFGYNSVSYTHLTLPTMLM
;
A
#
# COMPACT_ATOMS: atom_id res chain seq x y z
N MET A 1 2.63 1.67 -7.80
CA MET A 1 1.35 2.28 -7.44
C MET A 1 0.20 1.29 -7.68
N ASN A 2 0.16 0.22 -6.89
CA ASN A 2 -0.81 -0.87 -7.09
C ASN A 2 -1.90 -0.90 -6.00
N GLY A 3 -1.90 0.06 -5.09
CA GLY A 3 -2.85 0.17 -3.99
C GLY A 3 -2.70 -0.86 -2.87
N LEU A 4 -2.00 -1.96 -3.13
CA LEU A 4 -1.72 -3.05 -2.20
C LEU A 4 -0.23 -3.40 -2.26
N SER A 5 0.39 -3.62 -1.10
CA SER A 5 1.80 -4.00 -1.00
C SER A 5 2.10 -5.32 -1.73
N VAL A 6 1.25 -6.33 -1.57
CA VAL A 6 1.41 -7.66 -2.20
C VAL A 6 1.48 -7.60 -3.71
N ALA A 7 0.66 -6.75 -4.35
CA ALA A 7 0.67 -6.61 -5.81
C ALA A 7 1.99 -6.00 -6.30
N GLY A 8 2.53 -5.01 -5.58
CA GLY A 8 3.86 -4.45 -5.84
C GLY A 8 4.95 -5.49 -5.65
N MET A 9 4.84 -6.30 -4.61
CA MET A 9 5.74 -7.41 -4.32
C MET A 9 5.75 -8.45 -5.44
N ALA A 10 4.57 -8.88 -5.90
CA ALA A 10 4.44 -9.86 -6.98
C ALA A 10 5.13 -9.38 -8.27
N VAL A 11 4.94 -8.12 -8.65
CA VAL A 11 5.61 -7.52 -9.81
C VAL A 11 7.12 -7.46 -9.59
N GLY A 12 7.57 -7.02 -8.43
CA GLY A 12 8.99 -6.94 -8.06
C GLY A 12 9.67 -8.31 -8.08
N ALA A 13 9.03 -9.32 -7.50
CA ALA A 13 9.56 -10.68 -7.42
C ALA A 13 9.58 -11.39 -8.79
N THR A 14 8.57 -11.18 -9.64
CA THR A 14 8.48 -11.88 -10.93
C THR A 14 9.27 -11.20 -12.05
N ILE A 15 9.40 -9.89 -12.03
CA ILE A 15 10.03 -9.12 -13.10
C ILE A 15 11.40 -8.58 -12.68
N ALA A 16 11.46 -7.85 -11.55
CA ALA A 16 12.67 -7.16 -11.16
C ALA A 16 13.73 -8.12 -10.60
N LEU A 17 13.35 -9.06 -9.75
CA LEU A 17 14.30 -9.98 -9.10
C LEU A 17 15.10 -10.81 -10.09
N PRO A 18 14.52 -11.53 -11.09
CA PRO A 18 15.31 -12.33 -12.04
C PRO A 18 16.26 -11.47 -12.85
N GLU A 19 15.84 -10.28 -13.26
CA GLU A 19 16.65 -9.37 -14.05
C GLU A 19 17.82 -8.79 -13.26
N MET A 20 17.59 -8.41 -12.00
CA MET A 20 18.65 -7.90 -11.12
C MET A 20 19.65 -9.01 -10.73
N LEU A 21 19.18 -10.25 -10.51
CA LEU A 21 20.06 -11.40 -10.23
C LEU A 21 20.97 -11.72 -11.42
N LYS A 22 20.46 -11.68 -12.67
CA LYS A 22 21.28 -11.85 -13.90
C LYS A 22 22.37 -10.80 -14.01
N ARG A 23 22.16 -9.63 -13.43
CA ARG A 23 23.12 -8.51 -13.41
C ARG A 23 24.04 -8.51 -12.20
N ASN A 24 24.03 -9.58 -11.41
CA ASN A 24 24.87 -9.76 -10.21
C ASN A 24 24.65 -8.71 -9.11
N TYR A 25 23.44 -8.15 -8.97
CA TYR A 25 23.10 -7.33 -7.82
C TYR A 25 23.08 -8.17 -6.53
N ASP A 26 23.43 -7.57 -5.42
CA ASP A 26 23.36 -8.23 -4.10
C ASP A 26 21.93 -8.64 -3.76
N LYS A 27 21.75 -9.90 -3.35
CA LYS A 27 20.42 -10.47 -3.03
C LYS A 27 19.69 -9.73 -1.91
N ARG A 28 20.42 -9.26 -0.89
CA ARG A 28 19.85 -8.54 0.24
C ARG A 28 19.38 -7.15 -0.21
N MET A 29 20.15 -6.49 -1.07
CA MET A 29 19.77 -5.21 -1.65
C MET A 29 18.52 -5.35 -2.50
N ILE A 30 18.44 -6.35 -3.39
CA ILE A 30 17.26 -6.60 -4.22
C ILE A 30 16.02 -6.83 -3.35
N SER A 31 16.14 -7.74 -2.37
CA SER A 31 15.04 -8.05 -1.45
C SER A 31 14.54 -6.81 -0.71
N GLY A 32 15.47 -6.01 -0.16
CA GLY A 32 15.12 -4.77 0.54
C GLY A 32 14.43 -3.75 -0.37
N VAL A 33 14.94 -3.55 -1.59
CA VAL A 33 14.37 -2.59 -2.55
C VAL A 33 12.96 -3.02 -2.99
N VAL A 34 12.76 -4.30 -3.27
CA VAL A 34 11.45 -4.82 -3.67
C VAL A 34 10.44 -4.69 -2.52
N GLN A 35 10.83 -5.04 -1.30
CA GLN A 35 9.96 -4.93 -0.12
C GLN A 35 9.63 -3.49 0.23
N ALA A 36 10.62 -2.61 0.31
CA ALA A 36 10.44 -1.20 0.60
C ALA A 36 9.65 -0.48 -0.51
N GLY A 37 9.96 -0.78 -1.78
CA GLY A 37 9.22 -0.21 -2.91
C GLY A 37 7.76 -0.65 -2.97
N SER A 38 7.48 -1.90 -2.62
CA SER A 38 6.10 -2.42 -2.59
C SER A 38 5.29 -1.83 -1.43
N SER A 39 5.90 -1.59 -0.27
CA SER A 39 5.22 -0.99 0.88
C SER A 39 4.75 0.45 0.63
N LEU A 40 5.42 1.21 -0.24
CA LEU A 40 4.95 2.55 -0.66
C LEU A 40 3.58 2.51 -1.36
N GLY A 41 3.19 1.37 -1.92
CA GLY A 41 1.92 1.21 -2.62
C GLY A 41 0.68 1.39 -1.74
N ILE A 42 0.81 1.21 -0.42
CA ILE A 42 -0.30 1.43 0.51
C ILE A 42 -0.44 2.89 0.96
N LEU A 43 0.56 3.71 0.76
CA LEU A 43 0.56 5.12 1.18
C LEU A 43 0.34 6.07 0.01
N ILE A 44 1.06 5.84 -1.12
CA ILE A 44 0.93 6.68 -2.32
C ILE A 44 -0.35 6.30 -3.08
N PRO A 45 -1.24 7.26 -3.37
CA PRO A 45 -2.49 7.01 -4.07
C PRO A 45 -2.32 6.29 -5.44
N PRO A 46 -3.27 5.44 -5.81
CA PRO A 46 -4.43 4.99 -5.06
C PRO A 46 -4.06 3.95 -4.00
N SER A 47 -4.54 4.14 -2.76
CA SER A 47 -4.28 3.25 -1.64
C SER A 47 -5.57 2.60 -1.17
N VAL A 48 -5.61 1.27 -1.15
CA VAL A 48 -6.77 0.50 -0.66
C VAL A 48 -6.89 0.63 0.86
N VAL A 49 -5.77 0.66 1.58
CA VAL A 49 -5.76 0.81 3.04
C VAL A 49 -6.37 2.13 3.47
N LEU A 50 -6.02 3.23 2.81
CA LEU A 50 -6.61 4.55 3.08
C LEU A 50 -8.10 4.61 2.70
N VAL A 51 -8.54 3.85 1.68
CA VAL A 51 -9.97 3.72 1.35
C VAL A 51 -10.71 3.02 2.47
N LEU A 52 -10.21 1.87 2.94
CA LEU A 52 -10.81 1.11 4.03
C LEU A 52 -10.83 1.90 5.34
N TYR A 53 -9.73 2.58 5.66
CA TYR A 53 -9.68 3.48 6.80
C TYR A 53 -10.73 4.59 6.69
N GLY A 54 -10.85 5.24 5.53
CA GLY A 54 -11.85 6.29 5.29
C GLY A 54 -13.29 5.79 5.48
N MET A 55 -13.57 4.56 5.06
CA MET A 55 -14.90 3.93 5.25
C MET A 55 -15.19 3.69 6.74
N ILE A 56 -14.24 3.14 7.49
CA ILE A 56 -14.42 2.83 8.93
C ILE A 56 -14.45 4.12 9.76
N ALA A 57 -13.52 5.04 9.50
CA ALA A 57 -13.40 6.31 10.20
C ALA A 57 -14.39 7.37 9.71
N ARG A 58 -15.21 7.08 8.70
CA ARG A 58 -16.16 8.00 8.06
C ARG A 58 -15.48 9.29 7.58
N GLN A 59 -14.28 9.16 7.01
CA GLN A 59 -13.51 10.28 6.49
C GLN A 59 -13.48 10.27 4.95
N PRO A 60 -13.46 11.45 4.30
CA PRO A 60 -13.41 11.53 2.84
C PRO A 60 -12.09 10.99 2.29
N VAL A 61 -12.17 9.96 1.44
CA VAL A 61 -11.03 9.26 0.86
C VAL A 61 -10.11 10.19 0.05
N SER A 62 -10.68 11.22 -0.61
CA SER A 62 -9.91 12.21 -1.36
C SER A 62 -8.93 12.98 -0.47
N LYS A 63 -9.36 13.38 0.72
CA LYS A 63 -8.50 14.07 1.69
C LYS A 63 -7.43 13.14 2.24
N LEU A 64 -7.75 11.88 2.51
CA LEU A 64 -6.80 10.87 2.96
C LEU A 64 -5.72 10.61 1.90
N TRP A 65 -6.09 10.50 0.63
CA TRP A 65 -5.15 10.30 -0.45
C TRP A 65 -4.21 11.51 -0.63
N LEU A 66 -4.76 12.73 -0.59
CA LEU A 66 -3.94 13.94 -0.65
C LEU A 66 -2.98 14.06 0.54
N ALA A 67 -3.47 13.73 1.75
CA ALA A 67 -2.64 13.73 2.96
C ALA A 67 -1.52 12.69 2.91
N GLY A 68 -1.78 11.51 2.30
CA GLY A 68 -0.77 10.45 2.14
C GLY A 68 0.29 10.73 1.08
N LEU A 69 0.00 11.63 0.12
CA LEU A 69 0.90 11.90 -1.02
C LEU A 69 2.25 12.47 -0.57
N ILE A 70 2.23 13.50 0.27
CA ILE A 70 3.46 14.19 0.71
C ILE A 70 4.36 13.25 1.54
N PRO A 71 3.87 12.58 2.60
CA PRO A 71 4.68 11.62 3.33
C PRO A 71 5.19 10.46 2.46
N GLY A 72 4.35 9.99 1.52
CA GLY A 72 4.73 8.94 0.57
C GLY A 72 5.88 9.37 -0.34
N LEU A 73 5.87 10.58 -0.85
CA LEU A 73 6.96 11.13 -1.66
C LEU A 73 8.25 11.35 -0.85
N ILE A 74 8.12 11.79 0.41
CA ILE A 74 9.27 11.92 1.31
C ILE A 74 9.90 10.54 1.54
N MET A 75 9.11 9.51 1.86
CA MET A 75 9.61 8.16 2.05
C MET A 75 10.25 7.59 0.79
N ALA A 76 9.63 7.77 -0.38
CA ALA A 76 10.20 7.36 -1.65
C ALA A 76 11.57 8.02 -1.90
N THR A 77 11.68 9.31 -1.62
CA THR A 77 12.92 10.07 -1.74
C THR A 77 13.99 9.54 -0.78
N LEU A 78 13.62 9.27 0.47
CA LEU A 78 14.54 8.68 1.46
C LEU A 78 15.03 7.30 1.04
N PHE A 79 14.16 6.44 0.48
CA PHE A 79 14.58 5.13 -0.04
C PHE A 79 15.54 5.27 -1.22
N ILE A 80 15.26 6.16 -2.16
CA ILE A 80 16.16 6.43 -3.30
C ILE A 80 17.50 6.95 -2.79
N LEU A 81 17.50 7.89 -1.85
CA LEU A 81 18.71 8.44 -1.27
C LEU A 81 19.52 7.37 -0.53
N TYR A 82 18.86 6.52 0.25
CA TYR A 82 19.52 5.40 0.93
C TYR A 82 20.20 4.44 -0.07
N ILE A 83 19.47 4.04 -1.12
CA ILE A 83 20.02 3.17 -2.17
C ILE A 83 21.21 3.84 -2.85
N TYR A 84 21.08 5.12 -3.20
CA TYR A 84 22.16 5.87 -3.84
C TYR A 84 23.42 5.95 -2.96
N ILE A 85 23.28 6.32 -1.69
CA ILE A 85 24.39 6.39 -0.74
C ILE A 85 25.02 5.00 -0.55
N ARG A 86 24.17 3.98 -0.38
CA ARG A 86 24.63 2.61 -0.13
C ARG A 86 25.42 2.04 -1.30
N CYS A 87 24.93 2.22 -2.53
CA CYS A 87 25.63 1.80 -3.74
C CYS A 87 26.90 2.64 -4.03
N ARG A 88 26.96 3.89 -3.57
CA ARG A 88 28.18 4.71 -3.65
C ARG A 88 29.27 4.23 -2.68
N LEU A 89 28.88 3.86 -1.46
CA LEU A 89 29.80 3.38 -0.43
C LEU A 89 30.26 1.93 -0.69
N GLN A 90 29.38 1.12 -1.27
CA GLN A 90 29.63 -0.30 -1.58
C GLN A 90 29.18 -0.60 -3.02
N PRO A 91 30.03 -0.33 -4.01
CA PRO A 91 29.69 -0.52 -5.44
C PRO A 91 29.36 -1.97 -5.82
N GLU A 92 29.78 -2.93 -5.01
CA GLU A 92 29.50 -4.36 -5.20
C GLU A 92 28.00 -4.69 -5.04
N LEU A 93 27.26 -3.88 -4.28
CA LEU A 93 25.82 -4.09 -4.06
C LEU A 93 24.97 -3.80 -5.30
N GLY A 94 25.46 -2.92 -6.18
CA GLY A 94 24.79 -2.50 -7.39
C GLY A 94 25.77 -2.29 -8.53
N PRO A 95 26.14 -3.36 -9.26
CA PRO A 95 27.12 -3.27 -10.34
C PRO A 95 26.66 -2.33 -11.46
N VAL A 96 27.59 -1.62 -12.03
CA VAL A 96 27.32 -0.65 -13.11
C VAL A 96 26.82 -1.40 -14.35
N LEU A 97 25.79 -0.87 -14.98
CA LEU A 97 25.23 -1.41 -16.22
C LEU A 97 26.32 -1.53 -17.31
N PRO A 98 26.29 -2.61 -18.13
CA PRO A 98 27.17 -2.76 -19.29
C PRO A 98 27.15 -1.52 -20.17
N GLU A 99 28.30 -1.17 -20.77
CA GLU A 99 28.42 0.04 -21.59
C GLU A 99 27.39 0.15 -22.72
N LYS A 100 27.02 -0.99 -23.31
CA LYS A 100 26.01 -1.05 -24.38
C LYS A 100 24.64 -0.54 -23.91
N GLU A 101 24.22 -0.90 -22.70
CA GLU A 101 22.92 -0.47 -22.13
C GLU A 101 23.00 0.94 -21.58
N ARG A 102 24.15 1.35 -21.04
CA ARG A 102 24.37 2.69 -20.53
C ARG A 102 24.36 3.74 -21.63
N LYS A 103 24.97 3.43 -22.79
CA LYS A 103 25.08 4.32 -23.96
C LYS A 103 23.89 4.22 -24.93
N MET A 104 22.82 3.51 -24.55
CA MET A 104 21.60 3.43 -25.37
C MET A 104 21.05 4.82 -25.66
N PRO A 105 20.76 5.17 -26.94
CA PRO A 105 20.25 6.47 -27.31
C PRO A 105 18.90 6.75 -26.63
N LEU A 106 18.62 8.00 -26.31
CA LEU A 106 17.39 8.42 -25.64
C LEU A 106 16.12 7.97 -26.38
N ILE A 107 16.19 7.95 -27.71
CA ILE A 107 15.05 7.51 -28.57
C ILE A 107 14.66 6.06 -28.28
N ASP A 108 15.64 5.17 -28.11
CA ASP A 108 15.37 3.75 -27.82
C ASP A 108 14.86 3.56 -26.38
N LYS A 109 15.35 4.36 -25.43
CA LYS A 109 14.80 4.41 -24.06
C LYS A 109 13.34 4.87 -24.05
N ILE A 110 12.99 5.89 -24.86
CA ILE A 110 11.61 6.38 -25.00
C ILE A 110 10.72 5.33 -25.68
N LYS A 111 11.24 4.58 -26.67
CA LYS A 111 10.48 3.48 -27.30
C LYS A 111 10.14 2.38 -26.29
N LEU A 112 11.04 2.05 -25.36
CA LEU A 112 10.79 1.07 -24.29
C LEU A 112 9.69 1.57 -23.33
N LEU A 113 9.66 2.88 -23.02
CA LEU A 113 8.60 3.49 -22.20
C LEU A 113 7.23 3.42 -22.87
N ARG A 114 7.15 3.29 -24.21
CA ARG A 114 5.88 3.22 -24.94
C ARG A 114 4.97 2.08 -24.47
N ALA A 115 5.57 0.96 -24.01
CA ALA A 115 4.79 -0.15 -23.45
C ALA A 115 4.04 0.22 -22.15
N GLY A 116 4.58 1.17 -21.39
CA GLY A 116 4.01 1.66 -20.13
C GLY A 116 3.01 2.82 -20.30
N ILE A 117 2.92 3.45 -21.48
CA ILE A 117 2.10 4.65 -21.69
C ILE A 117 0.63 4.40 -21.31
N ILE A 118 0.05 3.28 -21.75
CA ILE A 118 -1.37 2.98 -21.51
C ILE A 118 -1.66 2.82 -20.00
N PRO A 119 -0.94 1.97 -19.24
CA PRO A 119 -1.14 1.88 -17.81
C PRO A 119 -0.93 3.21 -17.07
N PHE A 120 0.09 3.96 -17.43
CA PHE A 120 0.34 5.27 -16.83
C PHE A 120 -0.76 6.28 -17.18
N ALA A 121 -1.23 6.32 -18.42
CA ALA A 121 -2.31 7.21 -18.84
C ALA A 121 -3.61 6.90 -18.06
N ILE A 122 -3.98 5.63 -17.94
CA ILE A 122 -5.15 5.20 -17.17
C ILE A 122 -5.00 5.66 -15.72
N PHE A 123 -3.84 5.41 -15.11
CA PHE A 123 -3.56 5.81 -13.73
C PHE A 123 -3.69 7.32 -13.53
N PHE A 124 -3.04 8.14 -14.36
CA PHE A 124 -3.06 9.59 -14.24
C PHE A 124 -4.44 10.18 -14.51
N VAL A 125 -5.19 9.63 -15.47
CA VAL A 125 -6.57 10.08 -15.75
C VAL A 125 -7.47 9.79 -14.55
N MET A 126 -7.47 8.55 -14.02
CA MET A 126 -8.29 8.20 -12.87
C MET A 126 -7.95 9.04 -11.63
N THR A 127 -6.66 9.08 -11.28
CA THR A 127 -6.21 9.81 -10.09
C THR A 127 -6.41 11.31 -10.26
N GLY A 128 -6.16 11.86 -11.44
CA GLY A 128 -6.36 13.27 -11.75
C GLY A 128 -7.83 13.68 -11.64
N LEU A 129 -8.75 12.95 -12.26
CA LEU A 129 -10.19 13.22 -12.18
C LEU A 129 -10.70 13.21 -10.73
N PHE A 130 -10.21 12.28 -9.93
CA PHE A 130 -10.59 12.16 -8.54
C PHE A 130 -10.02 13.30 -7.66
N ILE A 131 -8.73 13.61 -7.80
CA ILE A 131 -8.08 14.67 -7.01
C ILE A 131 -8.63 16.05 -7.36
N MET A 132 -8.93 16.28 -8.64
CA MET A 132 -9.55 17.54 -9.10
C MET A 132 -11.03 17.66 -8.66
N GLY A 133 -11.62 16.62 -8.08
CA GLY A 133 -13.02 16.61 -7.64
C GLY A 133 -14.03 16.61 -8.81
N ILE A 134 -13.60 16.28 -10.03
CA ILE A 134 -14.44 16.24 -11.24
C ILE A 134 -15.35 15.01 -11.19
N ALA A 135 -14.85 13.88 -10.68
CA ALA A 135 -15.56 12.63 -10.60
C ALA A 135 -15.38 11.98 -9.22
N SER A 136 -16.40 11.26 -8.78
CA SER A 136 -16.36 10.46 -7.55
C SER A 136 -15.41 9.27 -7.71
N LEU A 137 -15.01 8.65 -6.58
CA LEU A 137 -14.14 7.47 -6.60
C LEU A 137 -14.74 6.32 -7.42
N VAL A 138 -16.06 6.15 -7.36
CA VAL A 138 -16.79 5.10 -8.11
C VAL A 138 -16.74 5.38 -9.62
N GLU A 139 -17.00 6.62 -10.01
CA GLU A 139 -16.94 7.03 -11.43
C GLU A 139 -15.52 6.91 -12.00
N CYS A 140 -14.50 7.35 -11.24
CA CYS A 140 -13.10 7.17 -11.64
C CYS A 140 -12.74 5.69 -11.82
N SER A 141 -13.24 4.81 -10.94
CA SER A 141 -13.03 3.36 -11.03
C SER A 141 -13.70 2.78 -12.29
N ALA A 142 -14.91 3.23 -12.61
CA ALA A 142 -15.61 2.83 -13.83
C ALA A 142 -14.87 3.29 -15.10
N VAL A 143 -14.39 4.53 -15.14
CA VAL A 143 -13.56 5.07 -16.23
C VAL A 143 -12.28 4.24 -16.40
N GLY A 144 -11.61 3.88 -15.30
CA GLY A 144 -10.41 3.05 -15.34
C GLY A 144 -10.68 1.65 -15.85
N ALA A 145 -11.76 1.00 -15.41
CA ALA A 145 -12.18 -0.31 -15.89
C ALA A 145 -12.52 -0.30 -17.38
N LEU A 146 -13.26 0.72 -17.83
CA LEU A 146 -13.57 0.94 -19.26
C LEU A 146 -12.29 1.13 -20.08
N ALA A 147 -11.39 2.01 -19.65
CA ALA A 147 -10.14 2.28 -20.34
C ALA A 147 -9.24 1.03 -20.42
N ALA A 148 -9.16 0.24 -19.35
CA ALA A 148 -8.43 -1.03 -19.35
C ALA A 148 -9.07 -2.05 -20.32
N THR A 149 -10.40 -2.14 -20.36
CA THR A 149 -11.14 -3.02 -21.26
C THR A 149 -10.92 -2.63 -22.72
N VAL A 150 -11.01 -1.35 -23.04
CA VAL A 150 -10.72 -0.82 -24.40
C VAL A 150 -9.27 -1.09 -24.79
N ALA A 151 -8.32 -0.90 -23.87
CA ALA A 151 -6.92 -1.21 -24.12
C ALA A 151 -6.66 -2.70 -24.36
N ALA A 152 -7.33 -3.59 -23.64
CA ALA A 152 -7.25 -5.03 -23.85
C ALA A 152 -7.86 -5.44 -25.19
N TRP A 153 -9.00 -4.84 -25.55
CA TRP A 153 -9.67 -5.05 -26.82
C TRP A 153 -8.80 -4.59 -28.00
N SER A 154 -8.25 -3.40 -27.94
CA SER A 154 -7.37 -2.86 -28.99
C SER A 154 -6.11 -3.70 -29.23
N LYS A 155 -5.65 -4.45 -28.21
CA LYS A 155 -4.55 -5.40 -28.32
C LYS A 155 -4.98 -6.82 -28.68
N GLY A 156 -6.26 -7.05 -28.97
CA GLY A 156 -6.80 -8.36 -29.31
C GLY A 156 -6.70 -9.41 -28.18
N ARG A 157 -6.56 -8.95 -26.92
CA ARG A 157 -6.42 -9.84 -25.76
C ARG A 157 -7.73 -10.02 -24.98
N LEU A 158 -8.81 -9.38 -25.40
CA LEU A 158 -10.13 -9.50 -24.77
C LEU A 158 -10.88 -10.69 -25.35
N ASN A 159 -11.15 -11.70 -24.51
CA ASN A 159 -12.01 -12.83 -24.85
C ASN A 159 -12.95 -13.13 -23.67
N LEU A 160 -13.98 -13.95 -23.89
CA LEU A 160 -14.97 -14.28 -22.86
C LEU A 160 -14.34 -14.90 -21.61
N LYS A 161 -13.32 -15.72 -21.78
CA LYS A 161 -12.61 -16.34 -20.66
C LYS A 161 -11.89 -15.30 -19.79
N VAL A 162 -11.25 -14.31 -20.42
CA VAL A 162 -10.60 -13.19 -19.70
C VAL A 162 -11.63 -12.37 -18.93
N ILE A 163 -12.79 -12.08 -19.54
CA ILE A 163 -13.88 -11.37 -18.86
C ILE A 163 -14.38 -12.17 -17.65
N GLU A 164 -14.63 -13.46 -17.83
CA GLU A 164 -15.08 -14.34 -16.75
C GLU A 164 -14.06 -14.39 -15.60
N ASP A 165 -12.79 -14.56 -15.90
CA ASP A 165 -11.71 -14.58 -14.92
C ASP A 165 -11.59 -13.26 -14.14
N VAL A 166 -11.71 -12.12 -14.85
CA VAL A 166 -11.69 -10.79 -14.23
C VAL A 166 -12.91 -10.63 -13.32
N CYS A 167 -14.11 -10.96 -13.78
CA CYS A 167 -15.33 -10.88 -12.98
C CYS A 167 -15.26 -11.74 -11.73
N LYS A 168 -14.83 -13.00 -11.85
CA LYS A 168 -14.68 -13.92 -10.71
C LYS A 168 -13.69 -13.40 -9.67
N LYS A 169 -12.52 -12.93 -10.11
CA LYS A 169 -11.51 -12.36 -9.22
C LYS A 169 -12.00 -11.09 -8.53
N THR A 170 -12.62 -10.19 -9.29
CA THR A 170 -13.16 -8.94 -8.73
C THR A 170 -14.26 -9.22 -7.72
N LEU A 171 -15.21 -10.12 -8.05
CA LEU A 171 -16.27 -10.50 -7.13
C LEU A 171 -15.73 -11.15 -5.86
N GLY A 172 -14.77 -12.07 -5.97
CA GLY A 172 -14.13 -12.70 -4.81
C GLY A 172 -13.49 -11.70 -3.85
N VAL A 173 -12.72 -10.75 -4.39
CA VAL A 173 -12.09 -9.68 -3.58
C VAL A 173 -13.13 -8.75 -2.98
N SER A 174 -14.14 -8.32 -3.76
CA SER A 174 -15.20 -7.43 -3.28
C SER A 174 -16.02 -8.06 -2.17
N CYS A 175 -16.42 -9.33 -2.32
CA CYS A 175 -17.16 -10.06 -1.28
C CYS A 175 -16.33 -10.19 0.00
N MET A 176 -15.04 -10.52 -0.12
CA MET A 176 -14.14 -10.58 1.02
C MET A 176 -14.11 -9.24 1.79
N PHE A 177 -13.90 -8.12 1.10
CA PHE A 177 -13.89 -6.81 1.75
C PHE A 177 -15.24 -6.44 2.36
N MET A 178 -16.36 -6.76 1.70
CA MET A 178 -17.70 -6.49 2.26
C MET A 178 -17.93 -7.25 3.57
N TRP A 179 -17.55 -8.52 3.66
CA TRP A 179 -17.62 -9.30 4.90
C TRP A 179 -16.77 -8.70 6.01
N ILE A 180 -15.54 -8.30 5.68
CA ILE A 180 -14.62 -7.67 6.62
C ILE A 180 -15.21 -6.36 7.17
N ILE A 181 -15.73 -5.49 6.29
CA ILE A 181 -16.33 -4.21 6.69
C ILE A 181 -17.58 -4.42 7.56
N LEU A 182 -18.45 -5.35 7.18
CA LEU A 182 -19.64 -5.68 7.99
C LEU A 182 -19.25 -6.15 9.39
N ALA A 183 -18.27 -7.07 9.49
CA ALA A 183 -17.77 -7.54 10.78
C ALA A 183 -17.20 -6.40 11.63
N ALA A 184 -16.41 -5.50 11.02
CA ALA A 184 -15.84 -4.33 11.70
C ALA A 184 -16.91 -3.37 12.23
N LEU A 185 -17.91 -3.07 11.41
CA LEU A 185 -19.02 -2.18 11.81
C LEU A 185 -19.86 -2.79 12.91
N CYS A 186 -20.17 -4.09 12.84
CA CYS A 186 -20.87 -4.81 13.90
C CYS A 186 -20.06 -4.80 15.21
N PHE A 187 -18.76 -5.12 15.12
CA PHE A 187 -17.87 -5.10 16.29
C PHE A 187 -17.82 -3.69 16.93
N GLY A 188 -17.62 -2.66 16.11
CA GLY A 188 -17.58 -1.26 16.56
C GLY A 188 -18.89 -0.84 17.25
N ALA A 189 -20.03 -1.19 16.66
CA ALA A 189 -21.34 -0.87 17.23
C ALA A 189 -21.58 -1.54 18.59
N VAL A 190 -21.20 -2.81 18.73
CA VAL A 190 -21.30 -3.54 20.02
C VAL A 190 -20.35 -2.91 21.04
N PHE A 191 -19.12 -2.62 20.64
CA PHE A 191 -18.07 -2.06 21.48
C PHE A 191 -18.48 -0.68 22.04
N ASP A 192 -19.02 0.19 21.19
CA ASP A 192 -19.55 1.48 21.60
C ASP A 192 -20.81 1.32 22.48
N GLY A 193 -21.68 0.37 22.14
CA GLY A 193 -22.91 0.09 22.89
C GLY A 193 -22.69 -0.37 24.32
N ILE A 194 -21.61 -1.12 24.58
CA ILE A 194 -21.20 -1.53 25.95
C ILE A 194 -20.38 -0.46 26.68
N GLY A 195 -20.13 0.69 26.04
CA GLY A 195 -19.35 1.80 26.64
C GLY A 195 -17.85 1.56 26.72
N ALA A 196 -17.33 0.58 25.99
CA ALA A 196 -15.92 0.21 26.04
C ALA A 196 -14.98 1.32 25.53
N SER A 197 -15.42 2.10 24.52
CA SER A 197 -14.67 3.27 24.04
C SER A 197 -14.43 4.29 25.17
N LYS A 198 -15.47 4.62 25.95
CA LYS A 198 -15.38 5.52 27.11
C LYS A 198 -14.53 4.93 28.22
N ALA A 199 -14.64 3.64 28.48
CA ALA A 199 -13.82 2.96 29.48
C ALA A 199 -12.31 2.99 29.14
N ILE A 200 -11.97 2.83 27.88
CA ILE A 200 -10.58 2.95 27.41
C ILE A 200 -10.09 4.40 27.52
N GLU A 201 -10.92 5.37 27.12
CA GLU A 201 -10.59 6.80 27.28
C GLU A 201 -10.29 7.16 28.73
N SER A 202 -11.19 6.78 29.66
CA SER A 202 -11.00 7.05 31.10
C SER A 202 -9.76 6.33 31.66
N LEU A 203 -9.46 5.13 31.22
CA LEU A 203 -8.28 4.38 31.63
C LEU A 203 -6.98 5.11 31.26
N PHE A 204 -6.88 5.61 30.05
CA PHE A 204 -5.67 6.28 29.59
C PHE A 204 -5.52 7.69 30.15
N ILE A 205 -6.61 8.46 30.21
CA ILE A 205 -6.59 9.87 30.59
C ILE A 205 -6.65 10.01 32.11
N GLU A 206 -7.63 9.35 32.77
CA GLU A 206 -7.86 9.55 34.21
C GLU A 206 -6.97 8.66 35.08
N ARG A 207 -6.84 7.38 34.70
CA ARG A 207 -6.14 6.41 35.55
C ARG A 207 -4.64 6.41 35.36
N TRP A 208 -4.16 6.52 34.11
CA TRP A 208 -2.74 6.53 33.79
C TRP A 208 -2.17 7.94 33.63
N ASN A 209 -3.03 8.97 33.63
CA ASN A 209 -2.67 10.39 33.51
C ASN A 209 -1.67 10.65 32.37
N LEU A 210 -1.89 9.96 31.25
CA LEU A 210 -1.04 10.10 30.06
C LEU A 210 -1.42 11.36 29.29
N SER A 211 -0.41 12.07 28.81
CA SER A 211 -0.65 13.15 27.85
C SER A 211 -1.24 12.60 26.54
N PRO A 212 -2.01 13.40 25.77
CA PRO A 212 -2.54 12.96 24.48
C PRO A 212 -1.47 12.36 23.56
N TRP A 213 -0.28 12.92 23.54
CA TRP A 213 0.87 12.40 22.79
C TRP A 213 1.37 11.06 23.33
N GLY A 214 1.34 10.85 24.64
CA GLY A 214 1.69 9.58 25.26
C GLY A 214 0.75 8.46 24.84
N VAL A 215 -0.56 8.74 24.82
CA VAL A 215 -1.59 7.82 24.33
C VAL A 215 -1.35 7.50 22.86
N LEU A 216 -1.12 8.51 22.02
CA LEU A 216 -0.83 8.34 20.60
C LEU A 216 0.39 7.41 20.38
N ILE A 217 1.48 7.64 21.10
CA ILE A 217 2.69 6.79 20.99
C ILE A 217 2.37 5.35 21.37
N MET A 218 1.62 5.12 22.45
CA MET A 218 1.19 3.78 22.84
C MET A 218 0.35 3.10 21.75
N MET A 219 -0.57 3.85 21.12
CA MET A 219 -1.36 3.34 20.02
C MET A 219 -0.48 2.94 18.83
N GLN A 220 0.53 3.75 18.48
CA GLN A 220 1.47 3.41 17.41
C GLN A 220 2.32 2.18 17.74
N LEU A 221 2.79 2.05 18.98
CA LEU A 221 3.52 0.87 19.43
C LEU A 221 2.65 -0.38 19.40
N SER A 222 1.36 -0.28 19.76
CA SER A 222 0.42 -1.40 19.63
C SER A 222 0.22 -1.84 18.20
N TYR A 223 0.19 -0.91 17.23
CA TYR A 223 0.14 -1.24 15.81
C TYR A 223 1.39 -1.99 15.33
N ILE A 224 2.58 -1.56 15.77
CA ILE A 224 3.82 -2.27 15.44
C ILE A 224 3.76 -3.70 16.00
N LEU A 225 3.32 -3.85 17.24
CA LEU A 225 3.20 -5.15 17.93
C LEU A 225 2.18 -6.06 17.23
N MET A 226 0.97 -5.54 16.96
CA MET A 226 -0.07 -6.31 16.26
C MET A 226 0.31 -6.63 14.83
N GLY A 227 0.96 -5.71 14.12
CA GLY A 227 1.41 -5.91 12.75
C GLY A 227 2.53 -6.95 12.59
N MET A 228 3.15 -7.38 13.71
CA MET A 228 4.03 -8.56 13.71
C MET A 228 3.25 -9.86 13.49
N PHE A 229 1.93 -9.91 13.73
CA PHE A 229 1.09 -11.09 13.68
C PHE A 229 -0.07 -10.98 12.70
N LEU A 230 -0.56 -9.77 12.45
CA LEU A 230 -1.74 -9.48 11.64
C LEU A 230 -1.34 -8.72 10.37
N ASP A 231 -2.12 -8.91 9.31
CA ASP A 231 -2.03 -8.03 8.15
C ASP A 231 -2.68 -6.66 8.43
N ASP A 232 -2.40 -5.69 7.58
CA ASP A 232 -2.89 -4.30 7.72
C ASP A 232 -4.42 -4.22 7.72
N THR A 233 -5.08 -5.02 6.89
CA THR A 233 -6.53 -4.99 6.77
C THR A 233 -7.20 -5.53 8.03
N ALA A 234 -6.74 -6.69 8.53
CA ALA A 234 -7.26 -7.26 9.77
C ALA A 234 -7.00 -6.34 10.96
N MET A 235 -5.80 -5.79 11.06
CA MET A 235 -5.44 -4.85 12.10
C MET A 235 -6.32 -3.60 12.06
N LEU A 236 -6.56 -3.05 10.87
CA LEU A 236 -7.42 -1.88 10.68
C LEU A 236 -8.85 -2.15 11.15
N VAL A 237 -9.42 -3.28 10.72
CA VAL A 237 -10.81 -3.65 11.04
C VAL A 237 -11.02 -3.82 12.55
N ILE A 238 -10.06 -4.44 13.23
CA ILE A 238 -10.15 -4.68 14.67
C ILE A 238 -9.96 -3.38 15.47
N VAL A 239 -9.02 -2.56 15.06
CA VAL A 239 -8.51 -1.47 15.91
C VAL A 239 -9.09 -0.11 15.57
N ALA A 240 -9.41 0.15 14.29
CA ALA A 240 -9.93 1.46 13.90
C ALA A 240 -11.26 1.84 14.60
N PRO A 241 -12.22 0.93 14.80
CA PRO A 241 -13.43 1.24 15.58
C PRO A 241 -13.15 1.69 17.02
N LEU A 242 -12.03 1.24 17.61
CA LEU A 242 -11.61 1.59 18.96
C LEU A 242 -10.82 2.89 18.99
N TYR A 243 -9.87 3.03 18.07
CA TYR A 243 -8.88 4.10 18.12
C TYR A 243 -9.34 5.39 17.45
N VAL A 244 -10.22 5.32 16.45
CA VAL A 244 -10.74 6.53 15.80
C VAL A 244 -11.55 7.41 16.76
N PRO A 245 -12.51 6.89 17.54
CA PRO A 245 -13.18 7.68 18.55
C PRO A 245 -12.21 8.27 19.60
N LEU A 246 -11.24 7.48 20.06
CA LEU A 246 -10.25 7.91 21.03
C LEU A 246 -9.37 9.05 20.49
N ILE A 247 -8.92 8.98 19.25
CA ILE A 247 -8.14 10.04 18.60
C ILE A 247 -8.92 11.34 18.50
N ILE A 248 -10.20 11.27 18.17
CA ILE A 248 -11.10 12.44 18.12
C ILE A 248 -11.27 13.05 19.52
N ALA A 249 -11.47 12.23 20.55
CA ALA A 249 -11.58 12.66 21.94
C ALA A 249 -10.29 13.34 22.44
N LEU A 250 -9.12 12.87 21.99
CA LEU A 250 -7.81 13.47 22.30
C LEU A 250 -7.54 14.76 21.50
N GLY A 251 -8.40 15.18 20.59
CA GLY A 251 -8.28 16.39 19.79
C GLY A 251 -7.36 16.28 18.57
N PHE A 252 -7.02 15.07 18.13
CA PHE A 252 -6.25 14.85 16.91
C PHE A 252 -7.13 14.74 15.68
N ASP A 253 -6.59 15.14 14.52
CA ASP A 253 -7.27 15.01 13.24
C ASP A 253 -7.28 13.54 12.78
N PRO A 254 -8.47 12.94 12.51
CA PRO A 254 -8.57 11.54 12.09
C PRO A 254 -7.95 11.29 10.70
N ILE A 255 -7.88 12.30 9.82
CA ILE A 255 -7.23 12.17 8.51
C ILE A 255 -5.73 12.02 8.68
N TRP A 256 -5.13 12.89 9.48
CA TRP A 256 -3.72 12.79 9.83
C TRP A 256 -3.39 11.45 10.49
N TYR A 257 -4.24 11.00 11.40
CA TYR A 257 -4.05 9.71 12.07
C TYR A 257 -4.13 8.51 11.12
N GLY A 258 -5.01 8.54 10.11
CA GLY A 258 -5.09 7.51 9.07
C GLY A 258 -3.81 7.40 8.24
N VAL A 259 -3.18 8.51 7.94
CA VAL A 259 -1.87 8.53 7.26
C VAL A 259 -0.78 7.99 8.19
N LEU A 260 -0.77 8.38 9.45
CA LEU A 260 0.18 7.89 10.46
C LEU A 260 0.04 6.37 10.65
N TYR A 261 -1.19 5.85 10.74
CA TYR A 261 -1.48 4.42 10.75
C TYR A 261 -0.83 3.71 9.56
N THR A 262 -1.05 4.23 8.35
CA THR A 262 -0.53 3.64 7.11
C THR A 262 1.01 3.63 7.06
N ILE A 263 1.65 4.66 7.60
CA ILE A 263 3.12 4.70 7.75
C ILE A 263 3.59 3.62 8.73
N THR A 264 2.89 3.45 9.86
CA THR A 264 3.24 2.44 10.86
C THR A 264 3.05 1.02 10.32
N CYS A 265 2.04 0.78 9.49
CA CYS A 265 1.85 -0.50 8.81
C CYS A 265 3.05 -0.89 7.93
N GLN A 266 3.75 0.06 7.33
CA GLN A 266 4.94 -0.25 6.52
C GLN A 266 6.07 -0.83 7.37
N ILE A 267 6.22 -0.38 8.62
CA ILE A 267 7.18 -0.95 9.57
C ILE A 267 6.73 -2.38 9.93
N ALA A 268 5.45 -2.55 10.25
CA ALA A 268 4.86 -3.83 10.63
C ALA A 268 5.03 -4.90 9.55
N TYR A 269 4.87 -4.55 8.27
CA TYR A 269 5.07 -5.47 7.15
C TYR A 269 6.44 -6.11 7.05
N MET A 270 7.48 -5.43 7.54
CA MET A 270 8.85 -5.91 7.48
C MET A 270 9.33 -6.51 8.81
N THR A 271 8.51 -6.42 9.87
CA THR A 271 8.93 -6.83 11.22
C THR A 271 8.60 -8.31 11.48
N PRO A 272 9.60 -9.14 11.85
CA PRO A 272 9.35 -10.51 12.33
C PRO A 272 8.45 -10.52 13.58
N PRO A 273 7.69 -11.62 13.85
CA PRO A 273 7.85 -12.97 13.29
C PRO A 273 7.08 -13.22 12.00
N PHE A 274 5.97 -12.53 11.73
CA PHE A 274 5.20 -12.80 10.51
C PHE A 274 5.81 -12.10 9.29
N GLY A 275 6.09 -10.80 9.40
CA GLY A 275 6.71 -10.04 8.30
C GLY A 275 6.02 -10.24 6.96
N TYR A 276 4.77 -9.81 6.83
CA TYR A 276 3.88 -10.12 5.72
C TYR A 276 4.52 -9.98 4.32
N ASN A 277 5.31 -8.92 4.13
CA ASN A 277 6.04 -8.72 2.89
C ASN A 277 7.17 -9.75 2.72
N SER A 278 7.88 -10.10 3.80
CA SER A 278 8.98 -11.07 3.73
C SER A 278 8.47 -12.47 3.41
N VAL A 279 7.36 -12.89 4.01
CA VAL A 279 6.72 -14.19 3.73
C VAL A 279 6.19 -14.22 2.31
N SER A 280 5.47 -13.19 1.88
CA SER A 280 4.96 -13.09 0.50
C SER A 280 6.11 -13.10 -0.52
N TYR A 281 7.21 -12.39 -0.24
CA TYR A 281 8.40 -12.40 -1.09
C TYR A 281 9.01 -13.80 -1.21
N THR A 282 9.18 -14.53 -0.12
CA THR A 282 9.76 -15.87 -0.13
C THR A 282 8.88 -16.85 -0.90
N HIS A 283 7.55 -16.83 -0.70
CA HIS A 283 6.62 -17.69 -1.43
C HIS A 283 6.57 -17.39 -2.93
N LEU A 284 6.74 -16.14 -3.33
CA LEU A 284 6.78 -15.76 -4.74
C LEU A 284 8.14 -16.06 -5.41
N THR A 285 9.23 -16.06 -4.64
CA THR A 285 10.59 -16.22 -5.19
C THR A 285 11.11 -17.65 -5.14
N LEU A 286 10.64 -18.48 -4.19
CA LEU A 286 11.05 -19.87 -4.09
C LEU A 286 10.84 -20.66 -5.39
N PRO A 287 9.70 -20.61 -6.10
CA PRO A 287 9.52 -21.29 -7.37
C PRO A 287 10.45 -20.79 -8.47
N THR A 288 10.78 -19.51 -8.47
CA THR A 288 11.67 -18.91 -9.50
C THR A 288 13.15 -19.16 -9.24
N MET A 289 13.54 -19.45 -8.00
CA MET A 289 14.91 -19.82 -7.65
C MET A 289 15.21 -21.32 -7.87
N LEU A 290 14.17 -22.14 -7.94
CA LEU A 290 14.28 -23.58 -8.19
C LEU A 290 14.26 -23.93 -9.69
N MET A 291 13.92 -22.99 -10.55
CA MET A 291 13.98 -23.07 -12.01
C MET A 291 15.25 -22.41 -12.55
#